data_ce6ac722a7123cd7aeb07057181e4eef
#
_entry.id   ce6ac722a7123cd7aeb07057181e4eef
#
_cell.length_a   1.000
_cell.length_b   1.000
_cell.length_c   1.000
_cell.angle_alpha   90.00
_cell.angle_beta   90.00
_cell.angle_gamma   90.00
#
_symmetry.space_group_name_H-M   'P 1'
#
loop_
_entity.id
_entity.type
_entity.pdbx_description
1 polymer ?
#
loop_
_entity_poly.entity_id
_entity_poly.type
_entity_poly.pdbx_seq_one_letter_code
_entity_poly.pdbx_strand_id
1 'polypeptide(L)'
;MLVSETAHLDPETPNISRIYDYYLGGAFNLPADRERATVIKSVLPGMEMLARFNRGFLRRSVAFMVDQGITQFLDLGSGLPTAGNTHEVAQARDPHAKVVYVDYEPVAVALGEQILRGNPNAVMVEADARRPDELFGHPGVRGMLDLDRPLGVMMTGVMVFVGDHEDPVGLMKAYRDVCAPGSYIALSHLTDERADPETKVQVHAMVEAYKGVIEQLYVRDRAGVEALFDGMTLVEPGVTLMPEWNPRPGLDIPTGSPAHHLGYAAVGRVD
;
A
#
# COMPACT_ATOMS: atom_id res chain seq x y z
N MET A 1 -33.21 -12.48 3.21
CA MET A 1 -33.46 -11.31 2.36
C MET A 1 -32.43 -10.25 2.72
N LEU A 2 -31.28 -10.30 2.09
CA LEU A 2 -30.28 -9.24 2.06
C LEU A 2 -29.50 -9.40 0.77
N VAL A 3 -30.11 -8.96 -0.31
CA VAL A 3 -29.36 -8.49 -1.45
C VAL A 3 -29.04 -7.04 -1.10
N SER A 4 -28.02 -6.85 -0.29
CA SER A 4 -27.33 -5.58 -0.23
C SER A 4 -26.72 -5.40 -1.61
N GLU A 5 -27.22 -4.42 -2.31
CA GLU A 5 -26.68 -3.72 -3.44
C GLU A 5 -25.21 -4.10 -3.66
N THR A 6 -25.00 -5.03 -4.62
CA THR A 6 -23.71 -5.21 -5.24
C THR A 6 -23.42 -3.88 -5.92
N ALA A 7 -22.83 -2.97 -5.19
CA ALA A 7 -22.39 -1.69 -5.69
C ALA A 7 -21.56 -2.01 -6.93
N HIS A 8 -22.14 -1.73 -8.02
CA HIS A 8 -21.71 -1.66 -9.39
C HIS A 8 -20.28 -2.13 -9.66
N LEU A 9 -20.08 -3.47 -9.56
CA LEU A 9 -18.99 -4.14 -10.25
C LEU A 9 -19.30 -4.01 -11.74
N ASP A 10 -19.06 -2.82 -12.32
CA ASP A 10 -19.08 -2.70 -13.75
C ASP A 10 -17.94 -3.56 -14.31
N PRO A 11 -18.24 -4.71 -14.93
CA PRO A 11 -17.21 -5.62 -15.41
C PRO A 11 -16.44 -5.04 -16.60
N GLU A 12 -16.95 -4.01 -17.23
CA GLU A 12 -16.35 -3.35 -18.39
C GLU A 12 -15.42 -2.20 -18.00
N THR A 13 -15.52 -1.67 -16.76
CA THR A 13 -14.66 -0.59 -16.29
C THR A 13 -13.47 -1.15 -15.53
N PRO A 14 -12.21 -0.89 -15.98
CA PRO A 14 -11.00 -1.31 -15.29
C PRO A 14 -10.90 -0.68 -13.90
N ASN A 15 -10.45 -1.45 -12.92
CA ASN A 15 -10.27 -1.00 -11.53
C ASN A 15 -8.82 -1.19 -11.08
N ILE A 16 -8.25 -0.19 -10.38
CA ILE A 16 -6.85 -0.19 -9.99
C ILE A 16 -6.50 -1.36 -9.05
N SER A 17 -7.35 -1.69 -8.08
CA SER A 17 -7.12 -2.78 -7.14
C SER A 17 -7.12 -4.15 -7.84
N ARG A 18 -8.01 -4.34 -8.84
CA ARG A 18 -8.07 -5.55 -9.67
C ARG A 18 -6.90 -5.63 -10.66
N ILE A 19 -6.45 -4.50 -11.22
CA ILE A 19 -5.23 -4.43 -12.05
C ILE A 19 -4.01 -4.81 -11.23
N TYR A 20 -3.91 -4.31 -9.99
CA TYR A 20 -2.81 -4.65 -9.09
C TYR A 20 -2.82 -6.14 -8.70
N ASP A 21 -4.02 -6.71 -8.43
CA ASP A 21 -4.20 -8.14 -8.21
C ASP A 21 -3.68 -8.98 -9.40
N TYR A 22 -3.99 -8.55 -10.63
CA TYR A 22 -3.48 -9.20 -11.84
C TYR A 22 -1.94 -9.20 -11.91
N TYR A 23 -1.27 -8.08 -11.58
CA TYR A 23 0.21 -8.02 -11.56
C TYR A 23 0.81 -8.97 -10.52
N LEU A 24 0.11 -9.25 -9.46
CA LEU A 24 0.55 -10.20 -8.43
C LEU A 24 0.22 -11.66 -8.78
N GLY A 25 -0.48 -11.91 -9.91
CA GLY A 25 -0.92 -13.24 -10.33
C GLY A 25 -2.16 -13.73 -9.60
N GLY A 26 -2.96 -12.83 -9.03
CA GLY A 26 -4.21 -13.13 -8.36
C GLY A 26 -5.35 -13.49 -9.32
N ALA A 27 -6.49 -13.86 -8.77
CA ALA A 27 -7.66 -14.36 -9.49
C ALA A 27 -8.87 -13.40 -9.41
N PHE A 28 -8.75 -12.27 -8.72
CA PHE A 28 -9.84 -11.30 -8.52
C PHE A 28 -9.86 -10.18 -9.57
N ASN A 29 -9.42 -10.48 -10.80
CA ASN A 29 -9.38 -9.55 -11.91
C ASN A 29 -10.28 -9.97 -13.07
N LEU A 30 -10.87 -9.01 -13.76
CA LEU A 30 -11.79 -9.20 -14.86
C LEU A 30 -11.10 -8.98 -16.23
N PRO A 31 -11.73 -9.35 -17.35
CA PRO A 31 -11.14 -9.12 -18.68
C PRO A 31 -10.72 -7.68 -18.94
N ALA A 32 -11.54 -6.67 -18.58
CA ALA A 32 -11.20 -5.26 -18.73
C ALA A 32 -9.96 -4.84 -17.96
N ASP A 33 -9.75 -5.40 -16.73
CA ASP A 33 -8.56 -5.14 -15.92
C ASP A 33 -7.30 -5.71 -16.58
N ARG A 34 -7.37 -6.93 -17.09
CA ARG A 34 -6.25 -7.60 -17.80
C ARG A 34 -5.88 -6.91 -19.10
N GLU A 35 -6.88 -6.43 -19.84
CA GLU A 35 -6.66 -5.65 -21.05
C GLU A 35 -5.93 -4.35 -20.73
N ARG A 36 -6.41 -3.59 -19.74
CA ARG A 36 -5.76 -2.36 -19.29
C ARG A 36 -4.36 -2.62 -18.74
N ALA A 37 -4.18 -3.63 -17.93
CA ALA A 37 -2.89 -4.06 -17.41
C ALA A 37 -1.90 -4.40 -18.54
N THR A 38 -2.37 -5.04 -19.61
CA THR A 38 -1.55 -5.35 -20.78
C THR A 38 -1.11 -4.08 -21.51
N VAL A 39 -1.99 -3.09 -21.67
CA VAL A 39 -1.63 -1.78 -22.24
C VAL A 39 -0.56 -1.10 -21.39
N ILE A 40 -0.73 -1.05 -20.07
CA ILE A 40 0.25 -0.44 -19.15
C ILE A 40 1.60 -1.18 -19.22
N LYS A 41 1.60 -2.52 -19.24
CA LYS A 41 2.81 -3.34 -19.39
C LYS A 41 3.49 -3.15 -20.74
N SER A 42 2.77 -2.78 -21.80
CA SER A 42 3.40 -2.50 -23.09
C SER A 42 4.28 -1.26 -23.08
N VAL A 43 4.00 -0.30 -22.20
CA VAL A 43 4.80 0.93 -22.02
C VAL A 43 5.82 0.82 -20.89
N LEU A 44 5.54 0.06 -19.82
CA LEU A 44 6.49 -0.25 -18.76
C LEU A 44 6.49 -1.77 -18.47
N PRO A 45 7.31 -2.56 -19.16
CA PRO A 45 7.32 -4.02 -19.00
C PRO A 45 7.63 -4.52 -17.58
N GLY A 46 8.26 -3.67 -16.76
CA GLY A 46 8.61 -3.96 -15.36
C GLY A 46 7.46 -3.92 -14.35
N MET A 47 6.20 -3.62 -14.75
CA MET A 47 5.09 -3.40 -13.81
C MET A 47 4.80 -4.55 -12.86
N GLU A 48 4.82 -5.79 -13.34
CA GLU A 48 4.61 -6.97 -12.47
C GLU A 48 5.72 -7.08 -11.42
N MET A 49 6.95 -6.81 -11.81
CA MET A 49 8.08 -6.85 -10.89
C MET A 49 8.02 -5.71 -9.88
N LEU A 50 7.62 -4.51 -10.31
CA LEU A 50 7.40 -3.37 -9.42
C LEU A 50 6.32 -3.67 -8.36
N ALA A 51 5.21 -4.26 -8.77
CA ALA A 51 4.16 -4.70 -7.85
C ALA A 51 4.67 -5.75 -6.84
N ARG A 52 5.49 -6.71 -7.31
CA ARG A 52 6.13 -7.72 -6.45
C ARG A 52 7.13 -7.10 -5.48
N PHE A 53 7.94 -6.12 -5.90
CA PHE A 53 8.85 -5.40 -5.01
C PHE A 53 8.08 -4.65 -3.91
N ASN A 54 6.98 -3.98 -4.28
CA ASN A 54 6.11 -3.32 -3.32
C ASN A 54 5.51 -4.30 -2.32
N ARG A 55 4.97 -5.43 -2.77
CA ARG A 55 4.45 -6.50 -1.90
C ARG A 55 5.55 -7.11 -1.02
N GLY A 56 6.75 -7.27 -1.56
CA GLY A 56 7.92 -7.73 -0.81
C GLY A 56 8.29 -6.77 0.31
N PHE A 57 8.27 -5.46 0.05
CA PHE A 57 8.50 -4.44 1.07
C PHE A 57 7.42 -4.48 2.16
N LEU A 58 6.13 -4.53 1.80
CA LEU A 58 5.04 -4.69 2.77
C LEU A 58 5.30 -5.87 3.72
N ARG A 59 5.61 -7.04 3.17
CA ARG A 59 5.87 -8.24 3.98
C ARG A 59 7.04 -8.07 4.94
N ARG A 60 8.13 -7.43 4.50
CA ARG A 60 9.31 -7.21 5.34
C ARG A 60 9.05 -6.17 6.41
N SER A 61 8.35 -5.08 6.09
CA SER A 61 8.02 -4.04 7.07
C SER A 61 7.03 -4.52 8.12
N VAL A 62 5.99 -5.26 7.75
CA VAL A 62 5.09 -5.90 8.73
C VAL A 62 5.86 -6.88 9.62
N ALA A 63 6.68 -7.75 9.03
CA ALA A 63 7.50 -8.69 9.79
C ALA A 63 8.46 -8.00 10.76
N PHE A 64 9.09 -6.89 10.33
CA PHE A 64 9.93 -6.06 11.18
C PHE A 64 9.12 -5.46 12.34
N MET A 65 7.96 -4.87 12.07
CA MET A 65 7.13 -4.25 13.10
C MET A 65 6.64 -5.25 14.14
N VAL A 66 6.25 -6.48 13.74
CA VAL A 66 5.92 -7.54 14.68
C VAL A 66 7.12 -7.90 15.55
N ASP A 67 8.32 -7.98 14.98
CA ASP A 67 9.56 -8.22 15.73
C ASP A 67 9.90 -7.07 16.72
N GLN A 68 9.34 -5.85 16.48
CA GLN A 68 9.40 -4.72 17.42
C GLN A 68 8.25 -4.70 18.44
N GLY A 69 7.37 -5.71 18.43
CA GLY A 69 6.26 -5.83 19.38
C GLY A 69 4.96 -5.16 18.95
N ILE A 70 4.84 -4.74 17.70
CA ILE A 70 3.58 -4.23 17.14
C ILE A 70 2.60 -5.40 16.97
N THR A 71 1.40 -5.24 17.52
CA THR A 71 0.33 -6.25 17.51
C THR A 71 -0.94 -5.76 16.83
N GLN A 72 -0.94 -4.54 16.31
CA GLN A 72 -2.09 -3.97 15.61
C GLN A 72 -1.63 -3.12 14.42
N PHE A 73 -2.37 -3.22 13.33
CA PHE A 73 -2.00 -2.63 12.04
C PHE A 73 -3.17 -1.90 11.39
N LEU A 74 -2.85 -0.79 10.73
CA LEU A 74 -3.74 -0.03 9.86
C LEU A 74 -3.14 -0.02 8.45
N ASP A 75 -3.79 -0.69 7.49
CA ASP A 75 -3.31 -0.84 6.12
C ASP A 75 -4.14 0.04 5.19
N LEU A 76 -3.57 1.16 4.79
CA LEU A 76 -4.24 2.23 4.04
C LEU A 76 -4.11 2.02 2.53
N GLY A 77 -5.21 2.26 1.80
CA GLY A 77 -5.28 2.01 0.36
C GLY A 77 -4.89 0.58 0.04
N SER A 78 -5.39 -0.36 0.82
CA SER A 78 -4.92 -1.74 0.84
C SER A 78 -5.21 -2.51 -0.44
N GLY A 79 -6.15 -2.04 -1.25
CA GLY A 79 -6.67 -2.80 -2.37
C GLY A 79 -7.26 -4.13 -1.92
N LEU A 80 -7.06 -5.17 -2.74
CA LEU A 80 -7.54 -6.53 -2.43
C LEU A 80 -6.53 -7.28 -1.55
N PRO A 81 -6.93 -7.77 -0.36
CA PRO A 81 -6.07 -8.56 0.51
C PRO A 81 -5.97 -10.03 0.02
N THR A 82 -5.36 -10.26 -1.15
CA THR A 82 -5.39 -11.55 -1.85
C THR A 82 -4.21 -12.47 -1.62
N ALA A 83 -2.99 -11.96 -1.36
CA ALA A 83 -1.81 -12.80 -1.13
C ALA A 83 -0.67 -12.06 -0.45
N GLY A 84 -0.11 -12.64 0.61
CA GLY A 84 1.03 -12.07 1.35
C GLY A 84 0.69 -10.74 2.01
N ASN A 85 -0.52 -10.65 2.52
CA ASN A 85 -1.09 -9.44 3.08
C ASN A 85 -0.67 -9.20 4.52
N THR A 86 -0.99 -8.02 5.01
CA THR A 86 -0.62 -7.57 6.36
C THR A 86 -1.08 -8.56 7.44
N HIS A 87 -2.34 -9.03 7.40
CA HIS A 87 -2.82 -9.99 8.41
C HIS A 87 -2.13 -11.35 8.30
N GLU A 88 -1.88 -11.85 7.09
CA GLU A 88 -1.20 -13.15 6.93
C GLU A 88 0.22 -13.11 7.49
N VAL A 89 0.96 -12.03 7.25
CA VAL A 89 2.33 -11.87 7.75
C VAL A 89 2.35 -11.65 9.26
N ALA A 90 1.46 -10.81 9.78
CA ALA A 90 1.37 -10.50 11.20
C ALA A 90 0.89 -11.71 12.00
N GLN A 91 -0.20 -12.34 11.58
CA GLN A 91 -0.83 -13.46 12.29
C GLN A 91 -0.04 -14.77 12.18
N ALA A 92 0.86 -14.91 11.20
CA ALA A 92 1.83 -16.01 11.19
C ALA A 92 2.85 -15.94 12.35
N ARG A 93 3.01 -14.76 12.96
CA ARG A 93 3.92 -14.52 14.09
C ARG A 93 3.17 -14.34 15.41
N ASP A 94 2.10 -13.57 15.38
CA ASP A 94 1.17 -13.36 16.49
C ASP A 94 -0.26 -13.61 16.00
N PRO A 95 -0.87 -14.78 16.27
CA PRO A 95 -2.24 -15.09 15.82
C PRO A 95 -3.31 -14.12 16.30
N HIS A 96 -3.01 -13.29 17.30
CA HIS A 96 -3.90 -12.28 17.84
C HIS A 96 -3.67 -10.89 17.24
N ALA A 97 -2.70 -10.73 16.34
CA ALA A 97 -2.44 -9.46 15.67
C ALA A 97 -3.70 -8.97 14.94
N LYS A 98 -4.06 -7.71 15.21
CA LYS A 98 -5.25 -7.08 14.64
C LYS A 98 -4.89 -6.27 13.41
N VAL A 99 -5.74 -6.32 12.40
CA VAL A 99 -5.51 -5.57 11.15
C VAL A 99 -6.81 -4.90 10.69
N VAL A 100 -6.76 -3.60 10.51
CA VAL A 100 -7.78 -2.83 9.81
C VAL A 100 -7.26 -2.50 8.42
N TYR A 101 -7.93 -3.01 7.41
CA TYR A 101 -7.73 -2.65 6.02
C TYR A 101 -8.63 -1.48 5.66
N VAL A 102 -8.10 -0.52 4.92
CA VAL A 102 -8.83 0.69 4.52
C VAL A 102 -8.70 0.88 3.03
N ASP A 103 -9.81 1.00 2.35
CA ASP A 103 -9.85 1.45 0.97
C ASP A 103 -11.11 2.30 0.73
N TYR A 104 -11.05 3.21 -0.23
CA TYR A 104 -12.21 4.02 -0.59
C TYR A 104 -13.00 3.43 -1.78
N GLU A 105 -12.39 2.46 -2.48
CA GLU A 105 -13.00 1.79 -3.63
C GLU A 105 -14.03 0.75 -3.20
N PRO A 106 -15.32 0.92 -3.52
CA PRO A 106 -16.38 -0.01 -3.07
C PRO A 106 -16.13 -1.46 -3.48
N VAL A 107 -15.50 -1.66 -4.64
CA VAL A 107 -15.13 -3.00 -5.15
C VAL A 107 -14.09 -3.66 -4.25
N ALA A 108 -13.04 -2.92 -3.89
CA ALA A 108 -11.99 -3.42 -2.99
C ALA A 108 -12.56 -3.74 -1.62
N VAL A 109 -13.44 -2.89 -1.10
CA VAL A 109 -14.11 -3.07 0.18
C VAL A 109 -14.97 -4.35 0.18
N ALA A 110 -15.88 -4.48 -0.78
CA ALA A 110 -16.79 -5.64 -0.84
C ALA A 110 -16.05 -6.98 -1.00
N LEU A 111 -15.02 -7.02 -1.84
CA LEU A 111 -14.19 -8.22 -2.00
C LEU A 111 -13.30 -8.46 -0.77
N GLY A 112 -12.75 -7.39 -0.17
CA GLY A 112 -11.96 -7.48 1.05
C GLY A 112 -12.77 -8.05 2.22
N GLU A 113 -14.00 -7.59 2.44
CA GLU A 113 -14.91 -8.16 3.43
C GLU A 113 -15.18 -9.66 3.20
N GLN A 114 -15.33 -10.05 1.91
CA GLN A 114 -15.53 -11.45 1.58
C GLN A 114 -14.29 -12.30 1.88
N ILE A 115 -13.10 -11.82 1.55
CA ILE A 115 -11.83 -12.51 1.77
C ILE A 115 -11.54 -12.66 3.27
N LEU A 116 -11.82 -11.61 4.06
CA LEU A 116 -11.56 -11.58 5.50
C LEU A 116 -12.63 -12.32 6.33
N ARG A 117 -13.67 -12.83 5.68
CA ARG A 117 -14.77 -13.52 6.38
C ARG A 117 -14.26 -14.69 7.20
N GLY A 118 -14.56 -14.66 8.50
CA GLY A 118 -14.12 -15.69 9.46
C GLY A 118 -12.81 -15.38 10.18
N ASN A 119 -12.13 -14.29 9.85
CA ASN A 119 -10.99 -13.80 10.63
C ASN A 119 -11.47 -12.73 11.64
N PRO A 120 -11.57 -13.03 12.96
CA PRO A 120 -12.07 -12.08 13.95
C PRO A 120 -11.09 -10.94 14.23
N ASN A 121 -9.84 -11.06 13.79
CA ASN A 121 -8.76 -10.12 14.02
C ASN A 121 -8.42 -9.28 12.77
N ALA A 122 -9.24 -9.37 11.72
CA ALA A 122 -9.06 -8.54 10.51
C ALA A 122 -10.40 -8.01 10.02
N VAL A 123 -10.46 -6.73 9.65
CA VAL A 123 -11.66 -6.07 9.14
C VAL A 123 -11.32 -5.18 7.97
N MET A 124 -12.25 -5.06 7.02
CA MET A 124 -12.20 -4.06 5.94
C MET A 124 -13.09 -2.88 6.29
N VAL A 125 -12.63 -1.67 6.02
CA VAL A 125 -13.30 -0.40 6.29
C VAL A 125 -13.31 0.45 5.03
N GLU A 126 -14.48 0.94 4.64
CA GLU A 126 -14.60 1.91 3.55
C GLU A 126 -14.30 3.31 4.09
N ALA A 127 -13.14 3.86 3.71
CA ALA A 127 -12.75 5.22 4.07
C ALA A 127 -11.65 5.75 3.14
N ASP A 128 -11.57 7.06 3.02
CA ASP A 128 -10.52 7.74 2.27
C ASP A 128 -9.31 8.01 3.17
N ALA A 129 -8.16 7.45 2.82
CA ALA A 129 -6.91 7.66 3.53
C ALA A 129 -6.43 9.13 3.54
N ARG A 130 -6.96 9.98 2.67
CA ARG A 130 -6.70 11.43 2.67
C ARG A 130 -7.45 12.19 3.76
N ARG A 131 -8.34 11.51 4.51
CA ARG A 131 -9.17 12.05 5.57
C ARG A 131 -8.93 11.36 6.92
N PRO A 132 -7.74 11.51 7.51
CA PRO A 132 -7.38 10.81 8.74
C PRO A 132 -8.35 11.05 9.89
N ASP A 133 -8.89 12.24 10.06
CA ASP A 133 -9.84 12.56 11.13
C ASP A 133 -11.12 11.70 11.02
N GLU A 134 -11.68 11.57 9.83
CA GLU A 134 -12.85 10.73 9.57
C GLU A 134 -12.51 9.26 9.79
N LEU A 135 -11.36 8.82 9.28
CA LEU A 135 -10.90 7.44 9.40
C LEU A 135 -10.71 7.00 10.85
N PHE A 136 -9.98 7.77 11.65
CA PHE A 136 -9.77 7.46 13.07
C PHE A 136 -11.04 7.58 13.92
N GLY A 137 -12.07 8.29 13.43
CA GLY A 137 -13.41 8.30 14.00
C GLY A 137 -14.28 7.10 13.60
N HIS A 138 -13.89 6.34 12.59
CA HIS A 138 -14.72 5.27 12.03
C HIS A 138 -14.94 4.12 13.03
N PRO A 139 -16.18 3.62 13.22
CA PRO A 139 -16.50 2.59 14.21
C PRO A 139 -15.69 1.30 14.02
N GLY A 140 -15.43 0.88 12.77
CA GLY A 140 -14.63 -0.30 12.47
C GLY A 140 -13.17 -0.16 12.90
N VAL A 141 -12.59 1.03 12.80
CA VAL A 141 -11.23 1.34 13.29
C VAL A 141 -11.22 1.31 14.81
N ARG A 142 -12.13 2.07 15.46
CA ARG A 142 -12.25 2.18 16.92
C ARG A 142 -12.60 0.86 17.60
N GLY A 143 -13.37 0.02 16.94
CA GLY A 143 -13.75 -1.30 17.47
C GLY A 143 -12.61 -2.33 17.42
N MET A 144 -11.65 -2.16 16.53
CA MET A 144 -10.55 -3.10 16.31
C MET A 144 -9.25 -2.63 16.96
N LEU A 145 -8.90 -1.35 16.83
CA LEU A 145 -7.61 -0.78 17.24
C LEU A 145 -7.73 0.04 18.52
N ASP A 146 -6.71 -0.05 19.35
CA ASP A 146 -6.48 0.79 20.53
C ASP A 146 -5.44 1.85 20.18
N LEU A 147 -5.88 3.09 19.97
CA LEU A 147 -5.01 4.17 19.52
C LEU A 147 -4.04 4.70 20.62
N ASP A 148 -4.26 4.30 21.89
CA ASP A 148 -3.34 4.61 22.98
C ASP A 148 -2.14 3.65 23.02
N ARG A 149 -2.11 2.65 22.12
CA ARG A 149 -1.02 1.67 22.00
C ARG A 149 -0.30 1.82 20.66
N PRO A 150 1.00 1.44 20.60
CA PRO A 150 1.76 1.47 19.35
C PRO A 150 1.06 0.75 18.19
N LEU A 151 1.07 1.37 17.02
CA LEU A 151 0.38 0.97 15.80
C LEU A 151 1.37 0.83 14.65
N GLY A 152 1.22 -0.16 13.80
CA GLY A 152 1.88 -0.26 12.50
C GLY A 152 0.98 0.31 11.40
N VAL A 153 1.35 1.43 10.80
CA VAL A 153 0.61 2.03 9.68
C VAL A 153 1.30 1.67 8.37
N MET A 154 0.55 1.09 7.44
CA MET A 154 1.04 0.69 6.12
C MET A 154 0.50 1.64 5.06
N MET A 155 1.37 2.31 4.31
CA MET A 155 1.06 3.20 3.18
C MET A 155 1.84 2.75 1.93
N THR A 156 1.73 1.45 1.60
CA THR A 156 2.51 0.85 0.51
C THR A 156 1.88 1.11 -0.85
N GLY A 157 2.46 2.07 -1.62
CA GLY A 157 1.94 2.47 -2.92
C GLY A 157 0.68 3.33 -2.84
N VAL A 158 0.46 4.04 -1.74
CA VAL A 158 -0.72 4.91 -1.51
C VAL A 158 -0.39 6.37 -1.77
N MET A 159 0.71 6.87 -1.22
CA MET A 159 1.10 8.27 -1.36
C MET A 159 1.45 8.68 -2.79
N VAL A 160 1.55 7.73 -3.70
CA VAL A 160 1.69 7.98 -5.15
C VAL A 160 0.44 8.62 -5.76
N PHE A 161 -0.71 8.57 -5.09
CA PHE A 161 -1.98 9.18 -5.51
C PHE A 161 -2.21 10.55 -4.89
N VAL A 162 -1.34 11.00 -3.97
CA VAL A 162 -1.46 12.29 -3.28
C VAL A 162 -0.50 13.29 -3.89
N GLY A 163 -1.04 14.34 -4.52
CA GLY A 163 -0.25 15.38 -5.16
C GLY A 163 0.23 16.44 -4.17
N ASP A 164 1.22 17.23 -4.58
CA ASP A 164 1.79 18.28 -3.71
C ASP A 164 0.77 19.36 -3.34
N HIS A 165 -0.27 19.56 -4.18
CA HIS A 165 -1.38 20.47 -3.90
C HIS A 165 -2.33 19.98 -2.79
N GLU A 166 -2.22 18.71 -2.38
CA GLU A 166 -3.00 18.08 -1.31
C GLU A 166 -2.22 18.02 0.03
N ASP A 167 -1.08 18.69 0.11
CA ASP A 167 -0.21 18.72 1.29
C ASP A 167 0.14 17.32 1.84
N PRO A 168 0.89 16.49 1.07
CA PRO A 168 1.23 15.13 1.50
C PRO A 168 2.05 15.08 2.79
N VAL A 169 2.86 16.09 3.08
CA VAL A 169 3.62 16.19 4.34
C VAL A 169 2.69 16.44 5.51
N GLY A 170 1.72 17.36 5.35
CA GLY A 170 0.69 17.60 6.36
C GLY A 170 -0.20 16.37 6.60
N LEU A 171 -0.52 15.62 5.54
CA LEU A 171 -1.24 14.36 5.66
C LEU A 171 -0.45 13.32 6.49
N MET A 172 0.83 13.13 6.20
CA MET A 172 1.71 12.24 6.96
C MET A 172 1.84 12.66 8.43
N LYS A 173 1.94 13.98 8.65
CA LYS A 173 1.94 14.57 10.01
C LYS A 173 0.63 14.23 10.76
N ALA A 174 -0.53 14.33 10.12
CA ALA A 174 -1.80 13.99 10.74
C ALA A 174 -1.86 12.53 11.18
N TYR A 175 -1.34 11.60 10.40
CA TYR A 175 -1.22 10.19 10.80
C TYR A 175 -0.25 10.00 11.96
N ARG A 176 0.93 10.62 11.89
CA ARG A 176 1.94 10.57 12.95
C ARG A 176 1.38 11.05 14.29
N ASP A 177 0.67 12.20 14.27
CA ASP A 177 0.20 12.86 15.48
C ASP A 177 -0.92 12.09 16.22
N VAL A 178 -1.61 11.15 15.54
CA VAL A 178 -2.60 10.24 16.15
C VAL A 178 -1.93 8.98 16.69
N CYS A 179 -0.80 8.58 16.15
CA CYS A 179 -0.11 7.37 16.57
C CYS A 179 0.56 7.53 17.94
N ALA A 180 0.37 6.56 18.84
CA ALA A 180 1.07 6.52 20.11
C ALA A 180 2.60 6.38 19.90
N PRO A 181 3.45 6.94 20.79
CA PRO A 181 4.89 6.74 20.76
C PRO A 181 5.27 5.25 20.66
N GLY A 182 6.26 4.95 19.84
CA GLY A 182 6.67 3.58 19.52
C GLY A 182 5.91 2.95 18.34
N SER A 183 4.97 3.68 17.73
CA SER A 183 4.34 3.30 16.47
C SER A 183 5.31 3.39 15.29
N TYR A 184 4.98 2.72 14.21
CA TYR A 184 5.76 2.76 12.96
C TYR A 184 4.86 3.05 11.76
N ILE A 185 5.38 3.83 10.81
CA ILE A 185 4.74 4.08 9.52
C ILE A 185 5.65 3.56 8.41
N ALA A 186 5.18 2.59 7.63
CA ALA A 186 5.86 2.08 6.44
C ALA A 186 5.26 2.70 5.19
N LEU A 187 6.11 3.25 4.33
CA LEU A 187 5.69 3.90 3.09
C LEU A 187 6.55 3.44 1.92
N SER A 188 5.92 3.20 0.78
CA SER A 188 6.60 3.06 -0.51
C SER A 188 6.04 4.04 -1.53
N HIS A 189 6.90 4.48 -2.44
CA HIS A 189 6.56 5.50 -3.43
C HIS A 189 7.24 5.24 -4.78
N LEU A 190 6.52 5.53 -5.87
CA LEU A 190 7.07 5.50 -7.22
C LEU A 190 8.16 6.57 -7.38
N THR A 191 9.26 6.18 -8.01
CA THR A 191 10.37 7.09 -8.39
C THR A 191 10.90 6.74 -9.76
N ASP A 192 11.51 7.71 -10.43
CA ASP A 192 12.32 7.50 -11.64
C ASP A 192 13.75 8.04 -11.47
N GLU A 193 14.10 8.52 -10.27
CA GLU A 193 15.36 9.24 -10.00
C GLU A 193 16.60 8.45 -10.43
N ARG A 194 16.61 7.15 -10.13
CA ARG A 194 17.73 6.25 -10.43
C ARG A 194 17.54 5.42 -11.71
N ALA A 195 16.46 5.67 -12.45
CA ALA A 195 16.21 5.02 -13.72
C ALA A 195 17.10 5.60 -14.84
N ASP A 196 17.45 4.77 -15.80
CA ASP A 196 18.08 5.23 -17.05
C ASP A 196 17.11 6.07 -17.87
N PRO A 197 17.61 6.85 -18.87
CA PRO A 197 16.76 7.76 -19.63
C PRO A 197 15.59 7.09 -20.37
N GLU A 198 15.78 5.86 -20.86
CA GLU A 198 14.73 5.13 -21.56
C GLU A 198 13.63 4.69 -20.56
N THR A 199 14.03 4.14 -19.43
CA THR A 199 13.11 3.73 -18.35
C THR A 199 12.35 4.92 -17.77
N LYS A 200 12.96 6.13 -17.67
CA LYS A 200 12.24 7.36 -17.28
C LYS A 200 11.09 7.68 -18.23
N VAL A 201 11.35 7.63 -19.54
CA VAL A 201 10.29 7.85 -20.55
C VAL A 201 9.18 6.82 -20.38
N GLN A 202 9.52 5.56 -20.13
CA GLN A 202 8.53 4.50 -19.89
C GLN A 202 7.69 4.74 -18.62
N VAL A 203 8.30 5.23 -17.53
CA VAL A 203 7.58 5.60 -16.29
C VAL A 203 6.55 6.69 -16.58
N HIS A 204 6.94 7.76 -17.28
CA HIS A 204 6.00 8.83 -17.63
C HIS A 204 4.88 8.34 -18.58
N ALA A 205 5.21 7.49 -19.55
CA ALA A 205 4.20 6.88 -20.42
C ALA A 205 3.24 5.97 -19.64
N MET A 206 3.73 5.28 -18.63
CA MET A 206 2.90 4.47 -17.73
C MET A 206 1.96 5.35 -16.90
N VAL A 207 2.44 6.46 -16.33
CA VAL A 207 1.59 7.44 -15.62
C VAL A 207 0.45 7.92 -16.52
N GLU A 208 0.75 8.25 -17.78
CA GLU A 208 -0.28 8.65 -18.76
C GLU A 208 -1.26 7.50 -19.07
N ALA A 209 -0.78 6.26 -19.16
CA ALA A 209 -1.61 5.10 -19.45
C ALA A 209 -2.59 4.76 -18.32
N TYR A 210 -2.35 5.21 -17.09
CA TYR A 210 -3.29 5.07 -15.98
C TYR A 210 -4.44 6.09 -16.02
N LYS A 211 -4.37 7.15 -16.81
CA LYS A 211 -5.48 8.11 -16.96
C LYS A 211 -6.75 7.40 -17.42
N GLY A 212 -7.85 7.71 -16.75
CA GLY A 212 -9.15 7.06 -16.98
C GLY A 212 -9.38 5.78 -16.15
N VAL A 213 -8.37 5.32 -15.39
CA VAL A 213 -8.52 4.30 -14.33
C VAL A 213 -8.41 4.97 -12.95
N ILE A 214 -7.48 5.90 -12.84
CA ILE A 214 -7.23 6.71 -11.65
C ILE A 214 -7.05 8.18 -12.07
N GLU A 215 -7.19 9.11 -11.13
CA GLU A 215 -7.05 10.53 -11.41
C GLU A 215 -5.62 10.87 -11.83
N GLN A 216 -4.64 10.58 -10.98
CA GLN A 216 -3.23 10.91 -11.23
C GLN A 216 -2.29 10.01 -10.43
N LEU A 217 -1.11 9.72 -11.00
CA LEU A 217 0.06 9.18 -10.30
C LEU A 217 1.14 10.26 -10.20
N TYR A 218 1.77 10.34 -9.06
CA TYR A 218 2.88 11.25 -8.81
C TYR A 218 4.18 10.46 -8.63
N VAL A 219 5.27 11.05 -9.11
CA VAL A 219 6.63 10.50 -8.99
C VAL A 219 7.40 11.41 -8.05
N ARG A 220 8.14 10.85 -7.08
CA ARG A 220 8.96 11.63 -6.15
C ARG A 220 10.40 11.12 -6.17
N ASP A 221 11.34 12.06 -6.04
CA ASP A 221 12.73 11.76 -5.76
C ASP A 221 12.92 11.34 -4.27
N ARG A 222 14.14 10.97 -3.93
CA ARG A 222 14.47 10.56 -2.56
C ARG A 222 14.17 11.63 -1.53
N ALA A 223 14.50 12.88 -1.82
CA ALA A 223 14.26 14.00 -0.90
C ALA A 223 12.77 14.23 -0.65
N GLY A 224 11.95 14.13 -1.71
CA GLY A 224 10.50 14.20 -1.59
C GLY A 224 9.89 13.06 -0.76
N VAL A 225 10.47 11.85 -0.86
CA VAL A 225 10.04 10.72 0.00
C VAL A 225 10.54 10.91 1.44
N GLU A 226 11.76 11.39 1.66
CA GLU A 226 12.29 11.69 3.01
C GLU A 226 11.43 12.74 3.74
N ALA A 227 10.97 13.77 3.01
CA ALA A 227 10.11 14.81 3.58
C ALA A 227 8.77 14.27 4.11
N LEU A 228 8.26 13.14 3.60
CA LEU A 228 7.05 12.50 4.11
C LEU A 228 7.24 11.92 5.53
N PHE A 229 8.46 11.75 5.98
CA PHE A 229 8.77 11.25 7.31
C PHE A 229 9.19 12.35 8.30
N ASP A 230 8.87 13.62 7.99
CA ASP A 230 9.21 14.73 8.89
C ASP A 230 8.67 14.51 10.30
N GLY A 231 9.54 14.71 11.30
CA GLY A 231 9.23 14.48 12.73
C GLY A 231 9.16 13.01 13.14
N MET A 232 9.65 12.07 12.33
CA MET A 232 9.81 10.66 12.68
C MET A 232 11.29 10.26 12.62
N THR A 233 11.67 9.27 13.40
CA THR A 233 13.00 8.66 13.32
C THR A 233 12.99 7.55 12.26
N LEU A 234 13.72 7.74 11.16
CA LEU A 234 13.85 6.71 10.12
C LEU A 234 14.57 5.47 10.67
N VAL A 235 13.98 4.31 10.45
CA VAL A 235 14.60 3.01 10.69
C VAL A 235 15.68 2.76 9.63
N GLU A 236 16.86 2.31 10.05
CA GLU A 236 17.92 1.93 9.09
C GLU A 236 17.43 0.92 8.04
N PRO A 237 17.77 1.09 6.77
CA PRO A 237 18.76 1.98 6.20
C PRO A 237 18.22 3.37 5.78
N GLY A 238 17.10 3.83 6.31
CA GLY A 238 16.42 5.05 5.88
C GLY A 238 15.65 4.85 4.58
N VAL A 239 15.48 5.91 3.77
CA VAL A 239 14.88 5.80 2.44
C VAL A 239 15.84 5.08 1.50
N THR A 240 15.41 3.95 0.96
CA THR A 240 16.18 3.15 -0.01
C THR A 240 15.26 2.54 -1.06
N LEU A 241 15.80 1.83 -2.05
CA LEU A 241 14.99 1.12 -3.04
C LEU A 241 14.17 0.01 -2.35
N MET A 242 12.93 -0.20 -2.79
CA MET A 242 12.03 -1.17 -2.17
C MET A 242 12.65 -2.56 -1.93
N PRO A 243 13.39 -3.16 -2.88
CA PRO A 243 14.00 -4.48 -2.65
C PRO A 243 15.13 -4.46 -1.61
N GLU A 244 15.75 -3.29 -1.40
CA GLU A 244 16.93 -3.14 -0.53
C GLU A 244 16.56 -2.85 0.93
N TRP A 245 15.31 -2.50 1.21
CA TRP A 245 14.90 -2.23 2.58
C TRP A 245 14.78 -3.54 3.38
N ASN A 246 15.65 -3.72 4.36
CA ASN A 246 15.68 -4.84 5.32
C ASN A 246 15.46 -6.23 4.65
N PRO A 247 16.33 -6.65 3.70
CA PRO A 247 16.17 -7.90 2.98
C PRO A 247 16.18 -9.09 3.95
N ARG A 248 15.26 -10.04 3.74
CA ARG A 248 15.10 -11.22 4.61
C ARG A 248 15.03 -12.49 3.77
N PRO A 249 15.78 -13.56 4.14
CA PRO A 249 15.69 -14.83 3.46
C PRO A 249 14.24 -15.35 3.37
N GLY A 250 13.84 -15.79 2.20
CA GLY A 250 12.48 -16.30 1.93
C GLY A 250 11.41 -15.23 1.72
N LEU A 251 11.72 -13.94 1.95
CA LEU A 251 10.84 -12.80 1.63
C LEU A 251 11.41 -11.93 0.51
N ASP A 252 12.62 -12.22 0.06
CA ASP A 252 13.31 -11.46 -0.95
C ASP A 252 12.88 -11.87 -2.36
N ILE A 253 12.89 -10.88 -3.25
CA ILE A 253 12.52 -11.04 -4.65
C ILE A 253 13.79 -10.79 -5.49
N PRO A 254 14.02 -11.59 -6.54
CA PRO A 254 15.19 -11.42 -7.40
C PRO A 254 15.34 -9.99 -7.93
N THR A 255 16.56 -9.43 -7.85
CA THR A 255 16.91 -8.04 -8.20
C THR A 255 17.45 -7.99 -9.61
N GLY A 256 17.11 -8.35 -10.60
CA GLY A 256 17.70 -8.29 -11.96
C GLY A 256 16.88 -7.50 -12.96
N SER A 257 15.80 -6.84 -12.50
CA SER A 257 14.88 -6.10 -13.35
C SER A 257 15.16 -4.60 -13.32
N PRO A 258 14.99 -3.87 -14.44
CA PRO A 258 15.00 -2.40 -14.44
C PRO A 258 14.03 -1.79 -13.42
N ALA A 259 12.92 -2.47 -13.12
CA ALA A 259 11.96 -2.07 -12.09
C ALA A 259 12.57 -1.98 -10.66
N HIS A 260 13.77 -2.52 -10.44
CA HIS A 260 14.50 -2.42 -9.17
C HIS A 260 14.68 -0.96 -8.72
N HIS A 261 14.85 -0.06 -9.67
CA HIS A 261 15.12 1.37 -9.43
C HIS A 261 13.85 2.25 -9.40
N LEU A 262 12.65 1.67 -9.51
CA LEU A 262 11.42 2.42 -9.71
C LEU A 262 10.60 2.64 -8.43
N GLY A 263 11.10 2.28 -7.27
CA GLY A 263 10.39 2.54 -6.03
C GLY A 263 11.32 2.74 -4.86
N TYR A 264 11.10 3.83 -4.12
CA TYR A 264 11.66 4.05 -2.81
C TYR A 264 10.74 3.51 -1.72
N ALA A 265 11.32 3.13 -0.60
CA ALA A 265 10.62 2.69 0.59
C ALA A 265 11.37 3.07 1.85
N ALA A 266 10.63 3.31 2.92
CA ALA A 266 11.18 3.52 4.25
C ALA A 266 10.16 3.15 5.33
N VAL A 267 10.66 3.02 6.56
CA VAL A 267 9.87 2.92 7.77
C VAL A 267 10.32 4.01 8.73
N GLY A 268 9.38 4.81 9.21
CA GLY A 268 9.59 5.80 10.24
C GLY A 268 9.01 5.34 11.58
N ARG A 269 9.72 5.59 12.67
CA ARG A 269 9.21 5.40 14.04
C ARG A 269 8.69 6.73 14.58
N VAL A 270 7.54 6.68 15.21
CA VAL A 270 6.97 7.78 16.00
C VAL A 270 7.59 7.73 17.40
N ASP A 271 8.20 8.85 17.82
CA ASP A 271 8.92 8.95 19.11
C ASP A 271 8.04 9.48 20.23
#